data_b8597a3c4f4db6be16edcdb41f0df058
#
_entry.id   b8597a3c4f4db6be16edcdb41f0df058
#
_cell.length_a   1.000
_cell.length_b   1.000
_cell.length_c   1.000
_cell.angle_alpha   90.00
_cell.angle_beta   90.00
_cell.angle_gamma   90.00
#
_symmetry.space_group_name_H-M   'P 1'
#
loop_
_entity.id
_entity.type
_entity.pdbx_description
1 polymer ?
#
loop_
_entity_poly.entity_id
_entity_poly.type
_entity_poly.pdbx_seq_one_letter_code
_entity_poly.pdbx_strand_id
1 'polypeptide(L)'
;MKQTIETPSDKRLYTQKLKWFRDQGFEEVDPLDFYRDLFPEGTFEEKGVFSGKPNGILVQVKERGEHKVITDELEGIRDGLGQENVIMSPISYFGKRRLTKNASLLHAVAFDLDGQGMKELINVIHQMNTIDPLWDGRTFLPKATYVVLSGHGLHLYYFLEEPLPMKPYIRREVDKIKKGLTFRIWNDYCTTLWDNIQFQPITQGFRIVGSSSKMGPKYPVRAFRLGDKWTMQQLNDYIPNVKSMLEYKGNIDVVDVTPIDQAKELWPDWYQSRIVEGKKKGRWYIKRALYDWWLREITNKIKEGHRYFGIMTLAIYAKKCDIPFSELKSDAYNLLERFDSLSTSNENRFTIKDIKAGLQAYKEPAVNYPRDTISKLSGIEIKENKRNYRTRAEHLKGARALQEIYKPDWRSGNGRPNKEQLIREWRMNNPEGRKIDCYRETGIDPKTIRKWWNN
;
A
#
# COMPACT_ATOMS: atom_id res chain seq x y z
N MET A 1 5.27 23.20 7.79
CA MET A 1 6.02 23.03 6.52
C MET A 1 7.23 23.91 6.61
N LYS A 2 8.47 23.34 6.59
CA LYS A 2 9.68 24.16 6.42
C LYS A 2 9.59 24.81 5.07
N GLN A 3 9.62 26.13 4.99
CA GLN A 3 10.03 26.83 3.77
C GLN A 3 11.50 26.50 3.59
N THR A 4 11.81 25.53 2.74
CA THR A 4 13.19 25.31 2.27
C THR A 4 13.54 26.58 1.51
N ILE A 5 14.47 27.38 2.02
CA ILE A 5 14.99 28.57 1.33
C ILE A 5 15.70 28.05 0.09
N GLU A 6 15.10 28.25 -1.06
CA GLU A 6 15.60 27.78 -2.34
C GLU A 6 16.79 28.63 -2.77
N THR A 7 17.86 27.94 -3.11
CA THR A 7 19.11 28.58 -3.49
C THR A 7 19.09 28.93 -4.99
N PRO A 8 19.89 29.92 -5.43
CA PRO A 8 20.10 30.18 -6.86
C PRO A 8 20.58 28.93 -7.62
N SER A 9 21.27 28.00 -6.94
CA SER A 9 21.72 26.71 -7.45
C SER A 9 20.54 25.81 -7.88
N ASP A 10 19.47 25.75 -7.09
CA ASP A 10 18.31 24.91 -7.38
C ASP A 10 17.57 25.35 -8.63
N LYS A 11 17.41 26.67 -8.79
CA LYS A 11 16.78 27.28 -9.98
C LYS A 11 17.58 27.02 -11.25
N ARG A 12 18.90 27.11 -11.13
CA ARG A 12 19.82 26.77 -12.22
C ARG A 12 19.72 25.30 -12.61
N LEU A 13 19.69 24.42 -11.63
CA LEU A 13 19.56 22.97 -11.84
C LEU A 13 18.24 22.62 -12.55
N TYR A 14 17.12 23.23 -12.13
CA TYR A 14 15.84 23.05 -12.82
C TYR A 14 15.93 23.45 -14.29
N THR A 15 16.49 24.63 -14.57
CA THR A 15 16.66 25.12 -15.95
C THR A 15 17.56 24.21 -16.79
N GLN A 16 18.61 23.65 -16.19
CA GLN A 16 19.49 22.68 -16.86
C GLN A 16 18.76 21.37 -17.18
N LYS A 17 17.96 20.86 -16.25
CA LYS A 17 17.14 19.64 -16.47
C LYS A 17 16.13 19.87 -17.57
N LEU A 18 15.40 21.01 -17.54
CA LEU A 18 14.42 21.37 -18.55
C LEU A 18 15.05 21.47 -19.94
N LYS A 19 16.19 22.17 -20.03
CA LYS A 19 16.94 22.27 -21.29
C LYS A 19 17.35 20.90 -21.80
N TRP A 20 17.89 20.07 -20.90
CA TRP A 20 18.35 18.73 -21.26
C TRP A 20 17.22 17.86 -21.84
N PHE A 21 16.02 17.85 -21.24
CA PHE A 21 14.87 17.10 -21.78
C PHE A 21 14.54 17.57 -23.20
N ARG A 22 14.53 18.87 -23.46
CA ARG A 22 14.25 19.44 -24.79
C ARG A 22 15.34 19.15 -25.80
N ASP A 23 16.61 19.24 -25.40
CA ASP A 23 17.77 18.95 -26.27
C ASP A 23 17.82 17.46 -26.65
N GLN A 24 17.31 16.56 -25.79
CA GLN A 24 17.17 15.13 -26.10
C GLN A 24 15.92 14.80 -26.94
N GLY A 25 15.11 15.80 -27.28
CA GLY A 25 13.93 15.61 -28.11
C GLY A 25 12.74 14.95 -27.42
N PHE A 26 12.70 14.94 -26.07
CA PHE A 26 11.52 14.42 -25.36
C PHE A 26 10.32 15.38 -25.54
N GLU A 27 9.16 14.81 -25.83
CA GLU A 27 7.90 15.54 -25.99
C GLU A 27 7.45 16.13 -24.65
N GLU A 28 7.45 17.47 -24.56
CA GLU A 28 6.83 18.17 -23.44
C GLU A 28 5.31 18.18 -23.64
N VAL A 29 4.55 17.66 -22.69
CA VAL A 29 3.12 17.44 -22.81
C VAL A 29 2.33 18.51 -22.08
N ASP A 30 1.25 18.99 -22.71
CA ASP A 30 0.31 19.91 -22.06
C ASP A 30 -0.28 19.30 -20.78
N PRO A 31 -0.48 20.08 -19.70
CA PRO A 31 -1.05 19.57 -18.47
C PRO A 31 -2.40 18.88 -18.62
N LEU A 32 -3.29 19.37 -19.45
CA LEU A 32 -4.59 18.76 -19.64
C LEU A 32 -4.50 17.47 -20.46
N ASP A 33 -3.62 17.42 -21.45
CA ASP A 33 -3.36 16.21 -22.23
C ASP A 33 -2.76 15.12 -21.36
N PHE A 34 -1.82 15.48 -20.45
CA PHE A 34 -1.30 14.55 -19.46
C PHE A 34 -2.41 13.94 -18.57
N TYR A 35 -3.34 14.78 -18.08
CA TYR A 35 -4.42 14.29 -17.25
C TYR A 35 -5.50 13.57 -18.04
N ARG A 36 -5.70 13.91 -19.30
CA ARG A 36 -6.63 13.20 -20.18
C ARG A 36 -6.09 11.82 -20.59
N ASP A 37 -4.76 11.68 -20.74
CA ASP A 37 -4.13 10.37 -20.94
C ASP A 37 -4.15 9.51 -19.67
N LEU A 38 -4.02 10.13 -18.48
CA LEU A 38 -4.13 9.45 -17.19
C LEU A 38 -5.57 9.04 -16.88
N PHE A 39 -6.52 9.91 -17.17
CA PHE A 39 -7.96 9.74 -16.93
C PHE A 39 -8.72 9.96 -18.26
N PRO A 40 -8.83 8.91 -19.08
CA PRO A 40 -9.57 8.99 -20.34
C PRO A 40 -10.99 9.53 -20.17
N GLU A 41 -11.57 10.04 -21.23
CA GLU A 41 -12.94 10.54 -21.25
C GLU A 41 -13.93 9.49 -20.74
N GLY A 42 -14.89 9.90 -19.93
CA GLY A 42 -15.85 9.01 -19.31
C GLY A 42 -15.34 8.29 -18.05
N THR A 43 -14.10 8.54 -17.61
CA THR A 43 -13.54 7.95 -16.37
C THR A 43 -14.23 8.45 -15.12
N PHE A 44 -14.59 9.74 -15.07
CA PHE A 44 -15.18 10.38 -13.91
C PHE A 44 -16.67 10.65 -14.09
N GLU A 45 -17.33 11.02 -12.97
CA GLU A 45 -18.67 11.61 -13.04
C GLU A 45 -18.59 12.93 -13.82
N GLU A 46 -19.62 13.17 -14.63
CA GLU A 46 -19.84 14.50 -15.23
C GLU A 46 -20.38 15.47 -14.17
N LYS A 47 -20.15 16.75 -14.37
CA LYS A 47 -20.59 17.79 -13.44
C LYS A 47 -22.13 17.80 -13.32
N GLY A 48 -22.60 17.59 -12.09
CA GLY A 48 -24.03 17.57 -11.79
C GLY A 48 -24.74 16.25 -12.10
N VAL A 49 -24.04 15.25 -12.59
CA VAL A 49 -24.58 13.91 -12.86
C VAL A 49 -24.15 12.96 -11.75
N PHE A 50 -25.04 12.03 -11.37
CA PHE A 50 -24.76 10.96 -10.40
C PHE A 50 -25.05 9.61 -11.07
N SER A 51 -24.05 9.08 -11.77
CA SER A 51 -24.12 7.80 -12.48
C SER A 51 -23.47 6.64 -11.71
N GLY A 52 -22.86 6.92 -10.55
CA GLY A 52 -22.12 5.95 -9.76
C GLY A 52 -20.67 5.78 -10.23
N LYS A 53 -20.18 6.63 -11.10
CA LYS A 53 -18.77 6.69 -11.48
C LYS A 53 -17.92 7.30 -10.36
N PRO A 54 -16.62 7.00 -10.30
CA PRO A 54 -15.69 7.68 -9.38
C PRO A 54 -15.39 9.11 -9.86
N ASN A 55 -14.63 9.83 -9.06
CA ASN A 55 -14.14 11.18 -9.37
C ASN A 55 -12.67 11.30 -9.04
N GLY A 56 -11.99 12.30 -9.59
CA GLY A 56 -10.67 12.71 -9.16
C GLY A 56 -10.74 13.51 -7.85
N ILE A 57 -9.64 13.53 -7.09
CA ILE A 57 -9.51 14.40 -5.90
C ILE A 57 -8.22 15.20 -6.00
N LEU A 58 -8.37 16.49 -6.16
CA LEU A 58 -7.29 17.45 -6.05
C LEU A 58 -7.23 17.97 -4.61
N VAL A 59 -6.04 18.09 -4.05
CA VAL A 59 -5.83 18.61 -2.70
C VAL A 59 -4.91 19.80 -2.75
N GLN A 60 -5.40 20.94 -2.31
CA GLN A 60 -4.56 22.08 -2.02
C GLN A 60 -4.04 21.97 -0.59
N VAL A 61 -2.72 21.87 -0.46
CA VAL A 61 -2.06 21.67 0.83
C VAL A 61 -1.89 23.01 1.53
N LYS A 62 -2.81 23.30 2.45
CA LYS A 62 -2.80 24.42 3.40
C LYS A 62 -2.73 23.85 4.82
N GLU A 63 -2.83 24.69 5.86
CA GLU A 63 -2.95 24.24 7.26
C GLU A 63 -4.06 23.18 7.44
N ARG A 64 -5.20 23.39 6.78
CA ARG A 64 -6.24 22.38 6.58
C ARG A 64 -6.29 22.09 5.10
N GLY A 65 -5.93 20.88 4.69
CA GLY A 65 -5.97 20.48 3.28
C GLY A 65 -7.38 20.62 2.71
N GLU A 66 -7.52 21.45 1.67
CA GLU A 66 -8.77 21.60 0.93
C GLU A 66 -8.86 20.57 -0.18
N HIS A 67 -9.97 19.84 -0.20
CA HIS A 67 -10.23 18.79 -1.19
C HIS A 67 -11.23 19.31 -2.23
N LYS A 68 -10.83 19.33 -3.49
CA LYS A 68 -11.72 19.60 -4.64
C LYS A 68 -12.01 18.30 -5.38
N VAL A 69 -13.27 18.06 -5.70
CA VAL A 69 -13.69 16.97 -6.59
C VAL A 69 -13.38 17.37 -8.02
N ILE A 70 -12.79 16.47 -8.78
CA ILE A 70 -12.53 16.62 -10.20
C ILE A 70 -13.50 15.75 -10.96
N THR A 71 -14.30 16.37 -11.80
CA THR A 71 -15.25 15.74 -12.71
C THR A 71 -14.64 15.51 -14.08
N ASP A 72 -15.36 14.88 -14.99
CA ASP A 72 -14.81 14.46 -16.28
C ASP A 72 -14.36 15.62 -17.16
N GLU A 73 -14.88 16.83 -16.96
CA GLU A 73 -14.49 18.05 -17.69
C GLU A 73 -13.09 18.57 -17.30
N LEU A 74 -12.46 18.02 -16.24
CA LEU A 74 -11.15 18.42 -15.71
C LEU A 74 -11.03 19.90 -15.31
N GLU A 75 -12.14 20.62 -15.09
CA GLU A 75 -12.13 22.04 -14.70
C GLU A 75 -11.28 22.30 -13.46
N GLY A 76 -11.39 21.45 -12.44
CA GLY A 76 -10.64 21.62 -11.22
C GLY A 76 -9.12 21.46 -11.40
N ILE A 77 -8.66 20.78 -12.46
CA ILE A 77 -7.25 20.72 -12.85
C ILE A 77 -6.86 22.05 -13.50
N ARG A 78 -7.68 22.60 -14.41
CA ARG A 78 -7.46 23.93 -15.00
C ARG A 78 -7.33 24.99 -13.92
N ASP A 79 -8.19 24.97 -12.90
CA ASP A 79 -8.13 25.87 -11.75
C ASP A 79 -6.83 25.73 -10.93
N GLY A 80 -6.23 24.55 -10.93
CA GLY A 80 -4.99 24.24 -10.22
C GLY A 80 -3.72 24.65 -10.96
N LEU A 81 -3.82 24.99 -12.26
CA LEU A 81 -2.66 25.43 -13.05
C LEU A 81 -2.08 26.74 -12.47
N GLY A 82 -0.77 26.80 -12.37
CA GLY A 82 -0.07 27.94 -11.76
C GLY A 82 -0.20 28.05 -10.24
N GLN A 83 -1.09 27.31 -9.59
CA GLN A 83 -1.28 27.33 -8.15
C GLN A 83 -0.13 26.60 -7.42
N GLU A 84 0.18 27.06 -6.19
CA GLU A 84 1.18 26.42 -5.34
C GLU A 84 0.57 25.29 -4.50
N ASN A 85 1.40 24.30 -4.17
CA ASN A 85 1.05 23.23 -3.24
C ASN A 85 -0.23 22.45 -3.59
N VAL A 86 -0.48 22.27 -4.87
CA VAL A 86 -1.61 21.48 -5.37
C VAL A 86 -1.13 20.09 -5.74
N ILE A 87 -1.79 19.07 -5.18
CA ILE A 87 -1.42 17.67 -5.40
C ILE A 87 -2.63 16.83 -5.81
N MET A 88 -2.38 15.78 -6.62
CA MET A 88 -3.35 14.78 -7.00
C MET A 88 -2.68 13.40 -7.02
N SER A 89 -3.44 12.35 -6.69
CA SER A 89 -2.98 10.96 -6.85
C SER A 89 -3.42 10.42 -8.20
N PRO A 90 -2.68 9.47 -8.79
CA PRO A 90 -3.10 8.77 -10.02
C PRO A 90 -4.18 7.71 -9.72
N ILE A 91 -5.15 8.07 -8.91
CA ILE A 91 -6.23 7.21 -8.42
C ILE A 91 -7.55 7.98 -8.52
N SER A 92 -8.61 7.31 -8.96
CA SER A 92 -9.98 7.80 -8.81
C SER A 92 -10.60 7.36 -7.49
N TYR A 93 -11.55 8.12 -6.99
CA TYR A 93 -12.14 7.93 -5.65
C TYR A 93 -13.67 8.00 -5.70
N PHE A 94 -14.30 7.31 -4.77
CA PHE A 94 -15.69 7.61 -4.42
C PHE A 94 -15.75 8.64 -3.30
N GLY A 95 -16.60 9.67 -3.49
CA GLY A 95 -16.81 10.73 -2.52
C GLY A 95 -15.75 11.86 -2.57
N LYS A 96 -15.77 12.73 -1.56
CA LYS A 96 -15.11 14.05 -1.59
C LYS A 96 -13.71 14.07 -0.94
N ARG A 97 -13.16 12.92 -0.52
CA ARG A 97 -11.90 12.90 0.24
C ARG A 97 -10.93 11.85 -0.31
N ARG A 98 -9.68 12.24 -0.47
CA ARG A 98 -8.55 11.37 -0.82
C ARG A 98 -8.18 10.47 0.37
N LEU A 99 -8.94 9.42 0.58
CA LEU A 99 -8.71 8.41 1.61
C LEU A 99 -8.57 7.03 0.95
N THR A 100 -7.67 6.22 1.46
CA THR A 100 -7.42 4.86 0.93
C THR A 100 -8.70 4.00 0.88
N LYS A 101 -9.62 4.17 1.83
CA LYS A 101 -10.90 3.45 1.84
C LYS A 101 -11.85 3.86 0.71
N ASN A 102 -11.67 5.06 0.16
CA ASN A 102 -12.49 5.63 -0.91
C ASN A 102 -11.87 5.40 -2.29
N ALA A 103 -10.64 4.85 -2.36
CA ALA A 103 -9.96 4.58 -3.62
C ALA A 103 -10.76 3.58 -4.46
N SER A 104 -11.05 3.95 -5.70
CA SER A 104 -11.82 3.19 -6.68
C SER A 104 -10.93 2.46 -7.68
N LEU A 105 -10.22 3.22 -8.51
CA LEU A 105 -9.35 2.69 -9.56
C LEU A 105 -7.97 3.30 -9.47
N LEU A 106 -6.93 2.51 -9.70
CA LEU A 106 -5.55 2.95 -9.91
C LEU A 106 -5.30 3.09 -11.41
N HIS A 107 -4.89 4.26 -11.84
CA HIS A 107 -4.62 4.57 -13.26
C HIS A 107 -3.12 4.56 -13.60
N ALA A 108 -2.27 4.81 -12.60
CA ALA A 108 -0.81 4.69 -12.74
C ALA A 108 -0.13 4.33 -11.42
N VAL A 109 1.00 3.63 -11.52
CA VAL A 109 1.96 3.54 -10.42
C VAL A 109 2.93 4.71 -10.57
N ALA A 110 3.09 5.51 -9.51
CA ALA A 110 3.96 6.68 -9.59
C ALA A 110 4.90 6.76 -8.38
N PHE A 111 6.07 7.36 -8.61
CA PHE A 111 7.14 7.53 -7.63
C PHE A 111 7.60 9.00 -7.61
N ASP A 112 7.87 9.51 -6.42
CA ASP A 112 8.54 10.80 -6.21
C ASP A 112 9.99 10.49 -5.87
N LEU A 113 10.90 10.78 -6.78
CA LEU A 113 12.32 10.49 -6.68
C LEU A 113 13.09 11.76 -6.37
N ASP A 114 13.42 11.95 -5.11
CA ASP A 114 14.25 13.05 -4.61
C ASP A 114 15.75 12.78 -4.82
N GLY A 115 16.58 13.79 -4.54
CA GLY A 115 18.05 13.69 -4.66
C GLY A 115 18.54 13.67 -6.11
N GLN A 116 17.87 14.41 -6.99
CA GLN A 116 18.12 14.43 -8.43
C GLN A 116 19.00 15.59 -8.85
N GLY A 117 20.31 15.34 -9.06
CA GLY A 117 21.19 16.21 -9.85
C GLY A 117 21.04 15.96 -11.36
N MET A 118 21.92 16.56 -12.18
CA MET A 118 21.98 16.28 -13.61
C MET A 118 22.48 14.86 -13.90
N LYS A 119 23.45 14.39 -13.12
CA LYS A 119 24.04 13.04 -13.25
C LYS A 119 22.98 11.98 -12.99
N GLU A 120 22.25 12.10 -11.89
CA GLU A 120 21.20 11.16 -11.49
C GLU A 120 20.06 11.15 -12.49
N LEU A 121 19.61 12.31 -12.99
CA LEU A 121 18.62 12.40 -14.08
C LEU A 121 19.06 11.61 -15.31
N ILE A 122 20.27 11.86 -15.81
CA ILE A 122 20.80 11.19 -17.00
C ILE A 122 20.90 9.67 -16.76
N ASN A 123 21.35 9.28 -15.58
CA ASN A 123 21.43 7.87 -15.19
C ASN A 123 20.07 7.18 -15.14
N VAL A 124 19.04 7.83 -14.57
CA VAL A 124 17.66 7.29 -14.56
C VAL A 124 17.18 7.01 -15.98
N ILE A 125 17.35 7.97 -16.88
CA ILE A 125 16.93 7.81 -18.28
C ILE A 125 17.79 6.75 -19.00
N HIS A 126 19.10 6.71 -18.72
CA HIS A 126 20.00 5.69 -19.24
C HIS A 126 19.58 4.28 -18.80
N GLN A 127 19.30 4.07 -17.52
CA GLN A 127 18.84 2.77 -16.99
C GLN A 127 17.49 2.32 -17.57
N MET A 128 16.62 3.25 -17.93
CA MET A 128 15.35 2.96 -18.61
C MET A 128 15.51 2.56 -20.08
N ASN A 129 16.66 2.84 -20.69
CA ASN A 129 16.94 2.54 -22.10
C ASN A 129 18.03 1.50 -22.30
N THR A 130 18.70 1.04 -21.24
CA THR A 130 19.81 0.08 -21.31
C THR A 130 19.35 -1.29 -20.82
N ILE A 131 19.55 -2.32 -21.64
CA ILE A 131 19.24 -3.70 -21.30
C ILE A 131 20.15 -4.16 -20.17
N ASP A 132 19.56 -4.77 -19.14
CA ASP A 132 20.27 -5.43 -18.05
C ASP A 132 20.79 -6.79 -18.56
N PRO A 133 22.10 -7.00 -18.65
CA PRO A 133 22.68 -8.25 -19.18
C PRO A 133 22.35 -9.47 -18.29
N LEU A 134 21.92 -9.25 -17.05
CA LEU A 134 21.54 -10.31 -16.13
C LEU A 134 20.02 -10.61 -16.17
N TRP A 135 19.26 -9.92 -17.04
CA TRP A 135 17.81 -10.00 -17.03
C TRP A 135 17.18 -10.06 -18.42
N ASP A 136 17.16 -11.20 -18.98
CA ASP A 136 16.43 -11.68 -20.16
C ASP A 136 15.75 -10.58 -21.03
N GLY A 137 16.57 -9.72 -21.65
CA GLY A 137 16.12 -8.67 -22.57
C GLY A 137 15.42 -7.46 -21.95
N ARG A 138 15.34 -7.36 -20.60
CA ARG A 138 14.75 -6.20 -19.92
C ARG A 138 15.78 -5.13 -19.63
N THR A 139 15.30 -3.89 -19.55
CA THR A 139 16.13 -2.77 -19.11
C THR A 139 16.37 -2.79 -17.59
N PHE A 140 17.39 -2.07 -17.11
CA PHE A 140 17.66 -1.96 -15.68
C PHE A 140 16.46 -1.40 -14.91
N LEU A 141 15.78 -0.41 -15.45
CA LEU A 141 14.52 0.13 -14.90
C LEU A 141 13.41 0.01 -15.95
N PRO A 142 12.16 -0.20 -15.52
CA PRO A 142 11.03 -0.07 -16.44
C PRO A 142 11.00 1.36 -16.99
N LYS A 143 10.74 1.50 -18.28
CA LYS A 143 10.68 2.82 -18.92
C LYS A 143 9.40 3.53 -18.51
N ALA A 144 9.51 4.64 -17.78
CA ALA A 144 8.35 5.40 -17.36
C ALA A 144 7.53 5.88 -18.55
N THR A 145 6.20 5.88 -18.44
CA THR A 145 5.31 6.48 -19.45
C THR A 145 5.56 7.98 -19.52
N TYR A 146 5.65 8.61 -18.34
CA TYR A 146 5.99 10.02 -18.20
C TYR A 146 7.02 10.23 -17.10
N VAL A 147 7.93 11.16 -17.35
CA VAL A 147 8.78 11.76 -16.32
C VAL A 147 8.31 13.19 -16.10
N VAL A 148 8.07 13.54 -14.83
CA VAL A 148 7.59 14.87 -14.46
C VAL A 148 8.69 15.59 -13.67
N LEU A 149 9.12 16.74 -14.18
CA LEU A 149 10.04 17.63 -13.50
C LEU A 149 9.26 18.42 -12.45
N SER A 150 9.32 17.98 -11.18
CA SER A 150 8.51 18.51 -10.08
C SER A 150 9.15 19.68 -9.33
N GLY A 151 10.33 20.10 -9.76
CA GLY A 151 11.19 21.07 -9.12
C GLY A 151 12.56 20.48 -8.81
N HIS A 152 12.83 20.13 -7.55
CA HIS A 152 14.09 19.48 -7.14
C HIS A 152 14.18 18.03 -7.62
N GLY A 153 13.09 17.28 -7.46
CA GLY A 153 13.00 15.87 -7.80
C GLY A 153 12.35 15.59 -9.15
N LEU A 154 12.14 14.31 -9.41
CA LEU A 154 11.39 13.79 -10.55
C LEU A 154 10.22 12.95 -10.05
N HIS A 155 9.06 13.05 -10.70
CA HIS A 155 8.05 12.02 -10.54
C HIS A 155 8.13 11.08 -11.75
N LEU A 156 8.18 9.79 -11.50
CA LEU A 156 8.13 8.74 -12.51
C LEU A 156 6.72 8.17 -12.54
N TYR A 157 6.04 8.23 -13.68
CA TYR A 157 4.69 7.71 -13.85
C TYR A 157 4.70 6.52 -14.81
N TYR A 158 4.14 5.42 -14.35
CA TYR A 158 3.86 4.21 -15.13
C TYR A 158 2.35 4.11 -15.29
N PHE A 159 1.82 4.63 -16.39
CA PHE A 159 0.40 4.58 -16.68
C PHE A 159 -0.02 3.16 -17.00
N LEU A 160 -1.17 2.77 -16.51
CA LEU A 160 -1.72 1.45 -16.78
C LEU A 160 -2.56 1.47 -18.06
N GLU A 161 -2.44 0.41 -18.87
CA GLU A 161 -3.29 0.19 -20.03
C GLU A 161 -4.76 0.12 -19.62
N GLU A 162 -5.04 -0.63 -18.54
CA GLU A 162 -6.34 -0.73 -17.93
C GLU A 162 -6.28 -0.31 -16.45
N PRO A 163 -7.18 0.58 -15.99
CA PRO A 163 -7.24 0.97 -14.60
C PRO A 163 -7.54 -0.22 -13.68
N LEU A 164 -6.81 -0.35 -12.59
CA LEU A 164 -6.90 -1.48 -11.67
C LEU A 164 -7.85 -1.19 -10.49
N PRO A 165 -8.89 -2.01 -10.24
CA PRO A 165 -9.79 -1.82 -9.10
C PRO A 165 -9.06 -1.88 -7.77
N MET A 166 -9.31 -0.90 -6.88
CA MET A 166 -8.61 -0.72 -5.61
C MET A 166 -9.27 -1.45 -4.44
N LYS A 167 -9.69 -2.71 -4.66
CA LYS A 167 -10.20 -3.58 -3.59
C LYS A 167 -9.10 -3.88 -2.54
N PRO A 168 -9.43 -4.14 -1.27
CA PRO A 168 -8.42 -4.26 -0.19
C PRO A 168 -7.32 -5.31 -0.44
N TYR A 169 -7.64 -6.43 -1.09
CA TYR A 169 -6.66 -7.47 -1.41
C TYR A 169 -5.75 -7.04 -2.56
N ILE A 170 -6.30 -6.39 -3.61
CA ILE A 170 -5.55 -5.86 -4.76
C ILE A 170 -4.58 -4.78 -4.27
N ARG A 171 -5.05 -3.85 -3.43
CA ARG A 171 -4.18 -2.82 -2.84
C ARG A 171 -2.95 -3.38 -2.14
N ARG A 172 -3.12 -4.49 -1.40
CA ARG A 172 -1.99 -5.15 -0.72
C ARG A 172 -0.95 -5.71 -1.70
N GLU A 173 -1.41 -6.28 -2.82
CA GLU A 173 -0.49 -6.79 -3.84
C GLU A 173 0.19 -5.65 -4.59
N VAL A 174 -0.54 -4.62 -4.96
CA VAL A 174 0.03 -3.41 -5.60
C VAL A 174 1.03 -2.70 -4.68
N ASP A 175 0.77 -2.64 -3.37
CA ASP A 175 1.73 -2.11 -2.39
C ASP A 175 3.04 -2.91 -2.37
N LYS A 176 2.98 -4.23 -2.52
CA LYS A 176 4.18 -5.08 -2.62
C LYS A 176 4.96 -4.78 -3.90
N ILE A 177 4.24 -4.68 -5.03
CA ILE A 177 4.84 -4.36 -6.33
C ILE A 177 5.48 -2.97 -6.26
N LYS A 178 4.76 -1.97 -5.77
CA LYS A 178 5.30 -0.61 -5.60
C LYS A 178 6.55 -0.58 -4.72
N LYS A 179 6.57 -1.32 -3.61
CA LYS A 179 7.75 -1.43 -2.74
C LYS A 179 8.92 -2.11 -3.45
N GLY A 180 8.66 -3.18 -4.18
CA GLY A 180 9.69 -3.86 -4.98
C GLY A 180 10.31 -2.94 -6.03
N LEU A 181 9.48 -2.22 -6.78
CA LEU A 181 9.95 -1.21 -7.74
C LEU A 181 10.70 -0.06 -7.05
N THR A 182 10.27 0.37 -5.85
CA THR A 182 11.01 1.38 -5.08
C THR A 182 12.44 0.93 -4.81
N PHE A 183 12.66 -0.30 -4.38
CA PHE A 183 14.03 -0.83 -4.17
C PHE A 183 14.86 -0.83 -5.45
N ARG A 184 14.24 -1.04 -6.60
CA ARG A 184 14.92 -1.04 -7.88
C ARG A 184 15.26 0.37 -8.35
N ILE A 185 14.34 1.31 -8.21
CA ILE A 185 14.50 2.71 -8.63
C ILE A 185 15.45 3.47 -7.68
N TRP A 186 15.43 3.14 -6.38
CA TRP A 186 16.21 3.83 -5.36
C TRP A 186 17.59 3.21 -5.19
N ASN A 187 18.47 3.51 -6.12
CA ASN A 187 19.85 3.03 -6.15
C ASN A 187 20.82 4.20 -6.27
N ASP A 188 22.12 3.95 -6.08
CA ASP A 188 23.21 4.92 -6.07
C ASP A 188 23.47 5.61 -7.42
N TYR A 189 22.96 5.05 -8.52
CA TYR A 189 22.98 5.69 -9.83
C TYR A 189 21.83 6.67 -10.02
N CYS A 190 20.66 6.36 -9.44
CA CYS A 190 19.41 7.07 -9.67
C CYS A 190 19.14 8.20 -8.69
N THR A 191 19.75 8.21 -7.53
CA THR A 191 19.54 9.26 -6.52
C THR A 191 20.72 9.39 -5.57
N THR A 192 21.01 10.63 -5.15
CA THR A 192 21.99 10.90 -4.08
C THR A 192 21.52 10.44 -2.70
N LEU A 193 20.21 10.11 -2.55
CA LEU A 193 19.58 9.64 -1.31
C LEU A 193 19.38 8.12 -1.29
N TRP A 194 20.22 7.39 -1.99
CA TRP A 194 20.07 5.93 -2.19
C TRP A 194 20.08 5.12 -0.88
N ASP A 195 20.76 5.58 0.17
CA ASP A 195 20.82 4.98 1.49
C ASP A 195 19.59 5.29 2.37
N ASN A 196 18.76 6.26 1.96
CA ASN A 196 17.56 6.68 2.67
C ASN A 196 16.32 6.48 1.80
N ILE A 197 15.96 5.21 1.58
CA ILE A 197 14.84 4.83 0.72
C ILE A 197 13.52 5.39 1.25
N GLN A 198 12.82 6.19 0.44
CA GLN A 198 11.53 6.78 0.79
C GLN A 198 10.38 5.94 0.22
N PHE A 199 9.80 5.08 1.06
CA PHE A 199 8.61 4.33 0.68
C PHE A 199 7.37 5.21 0.70
N GLN A 200 6.70 5.26 -0.43
CA GLN A 200 5.51 6.07 -0.62
C GLN A 200 4.25 5.19 -0.68
N PRO A 201 3.15 5.57 0.00
CA PRO A 201 1.89 4.84 -0.10
C PRO A 201 1.36 4.88 -1.53
N ILE A 202 0.55 3.89 -1.91
CA ILE A 202 -0.07 3.86 -3.24
C ILE A 202 -0.96 5.07 -3.52
N THR A 203 -1.53 5.67 -2.46
CA THR A 203 -2.35 6.87 -2.52
C THR A 203 -1.56 8.17 -2.41
N GLN A 204 -0.23 8.12 -2.61
CA GLN A 204 0.62 9.31 -2.62
C GLN A 204 0.06 10.37 -3.58
N GLY A 205 0.01 11.62 -3.11
CA GLY A 205 -0.30 12.77 -3.97
C GLY A 205 0.97 13.37 -4.53
N PHE A 206 0.94 13.68 -5.79
CA PHE A 206 2.03 14.32 -6.54
C PHE A 206 1.61 15.73 -6.92
N ARG A 207 2.56 16.68 -7.01
CA ARG A 207 2.24 17.99 -7.55
C ARG A 207 1.68 17.84 -8.94
N ILE A 208 0.59 18.57 -9.22
CA ILE A 208 -0.02 18.48 -10.53
C ILE A 208 0.87 19.12 -11.59
N VAL A 209 0.87 18.53 -12.77
CA VAL A 209 1.52 19.08 -13.95
C VAL A 209 0.90 20.46 -14.26
N GLY A 210 1.71 21.44 -14.55
CA GLY A 210 1.28 22.83 -14.78
C GLY A 210 1.11 23.68 -13.52
N SER A 211 1.18 23.10 -12.29
CA SER A 211 1.20 23.88 -11.05
C SER A 211 2.57 24.50 -10.81
N SER A 212 2.64 25.47 -9.91
CA SER A 212 3.91 26.02 -9.44
C SER A 212 4.70 24.99 -8.65
N SER A 213 5.98 24.83 -8.95
CA SER A 213 6.88 24.07 -8.10
C SER A 213 7.17 24.83 -6.80
N LYS A 214 7.90 24.22 -5.86
CA LYS A 214 8.39 24.94 -4.67
C LYS A 214 9.26 26.15 -5.02
N MET A 215 9.86 26.20 -6.21
CA MET A 215 10.72 27.29 -6.68
C MET A 215 9.95 28.51 -7.20
N GLY A 216 8.63 28.46 -7.12
CA GLY A 216 7.73 29.54 -7.53
C GLY A 216 7.20 29.44 -8.96
N PRO A 217 6.33 30.38 -9.36
CA PRO A 217 5.55 30.27 -10.61
C PRO A 217 6.39 30.25 -11.90
N LYS A 218 7.61 30.79 -11.85
CA LYS A 218 8.54 30.77 -13.01
C LYS A 218 9.11 29.36 -13.29
N TYR A 219 8.92 28.41 -12.39
CA TYR A 219 9.42 27.05 -12.46
C TYR A 219 8.27 26.05 -12.30
N PRO A 220 7.35 25.97 -13.28
CA PRO A 220 6.19 25.11 -13.18
C PRO A 220 6.56 23.62 -13.26
N VAL A 221 5.69 22.78 -12.73
CA VAL A 221 5.79 21.31 -12.87
C VAL A 221 5.52 20.93 -14.32
N ARG A 222 6.43 20.18 -14.97
CA ARG A 222 6.38 19.85 -16.40
C ARG A 222 6.46 18.36 -16.62
N ALA A 223 5.69 17.85 -17.57
CA ALA A 223 5.67 16.46 -17.96
C ALA A 223 6.34 16.21 -19.30
N PHE A 224 7.09 15.11 -19.40
CA PHE A 224 7.72 14.64 -20.63
C PHE A 224 7.30 13.22 -20.89
N ARG A 225 6.83 12.93 -22.11
CA ARG A 225 6.52 11.57 -22.55
C ARG A 225 7.79 10.80 -22.85
N LEU A 226 7.92 9.56 -22.33
CA LEU A 226 9.09 8.72 -22.56
C LEU A 226 8.72 7.37 -23.18
N GLY A 227 7.71 6.71 -22.65
CA GLY A 227 7.36 5.34 -23.03
C GLY A 227 5.87 5.09 -23.12
N ASP A 228 5.54 3.82 -23.33
CA ASP A 228 4.18 3.34 -23.46
C ASP A 228 3.51 3.11 -22.09
N LYS A 229 2.23 2.75 -22.10
CA LYS A 229 1.48 2.29 -20.93
C LYS A 229 1.91 0.87 -20.56
N TRP A 230 1.60 0.45 -19.36
CA TRP A 230 2.03 -0.79 -18.75
C TRP A 230 0.86 -1.64 -18.28
N THR A 231 1.00 -2.94 -18.35
CA THR A 231 0.20 -3.84 -17.53
C THR A 231 0.85 -4.00 -16.15
N MET A 232 0.06 -4.30 -15.13
CA MET A 232 0.60 -4.58 -13.79
C MET A 232 1.54 -5.81 -13.80
N GLN A 233 1.31 -6.77 -14.69
CA GLN A 233 2.17 -7.95 -14.82
C GLN A 233 3.56 -7.56 -15.33
N GLN A 234 3.64 -6.74 -16.36
CA GLN A 234 4.93 -6.26 -16.88
C GLN A 234 5.73 -5.50 -15.81
N LEU A 235 5.06 -4.67 -14.97
CA LEU A 235 5.72 -3.98 -13.87
C LEU A 235 6.18 -4.96 -12.77
N ASN A 236 5.37 -5.99 -12.46
CA ASN A 236 5.74 -7.04 -11.51
C ASN A 236 6.95 -7.84 -11.98
N ASP A 237 7.11 -8.03 -13.29
CA ASP A 237 8.24 -8.75 -13.87
C ASP A 237 9.60 -8.05 -13.64
N TYR A 238 9.60 -6.77 -13.28
CA TYR A 238 10.81 -6.05 -12.87
C TYR A 238 11.20 -6.26 -11.40
N ILE A 239 10.48 -7.12 -10.66
CA ILE A 239 10.73 -7.36 -9.24
C ILE A 239 11.20 -8.80 -9.05
N PRO A 240 12.51 -9.04 -8.77
CA PRO A 240 12.99 -10.40 -8.52
C PRO A 240 12.40 -10.93 -7.21
N ASN A 241 12.03 -12.20 -7.20
CA ASN A 241 11.62 -12.97 -6.03
C ASN A 241 10.32 -12.54 -5.31
N VAL A 242 9.50 -11.68 -5.87
CA VAL A 242 8.16 -11.43 -5.36
C VAL A 242 7.19 -12.38 -6.03
N LYS A 243 6.87 -13.52 -5.38
CA LYS A 243 5.72 -14.37 -5.72
C LYS A 243 4.41 -13.67 -5.34
N SER A 244 4.21 -12.44 -5.77
CA SER A 244 2.92 -11.79 -5.69
C SER A 244 2.42 -11.64 -7.12
N MET A 245 1.93 -12.72 -7.64
CA MET A 245 1.27 -12.71 -8.92
C MET A 245 -0.14 -12.21 -8.70
N LEU A 246 -0.37 -10.95 -9.01
CA LEU A 246 -1.64 -10.56 -9.58
C LEU A 246 -1.66 -11.20 -10.98
N GLU A 247 -2.01 -12.48 -11.07
CA GLU A 247 -2.58 -13.01 -12.30
C GLU A 247 -3.92 -12.28 -12.51
N TYR A 248 -3.82 -11.08 -13.02
CA TYR A 248 -4.96 -10.33 -13.49
C TYR A 248 -5.35 -10.89 -14.85
N LYS A 249 -6.10 -11.95 -14.83
CA LYS A 249 -6.92 -12.35 -15.98
C LYS A 249 -8.15 -11.46 -15.90
N GLY A 250 -8.33 -10.61 -16.90
CA GLY A 250 -9.29 -9.53 -17.10
C GLY A 250 -10.78 -9.69 -16.73
N ASN A 251 -11.15 -10.71 -16.00
CA ASN A 251 -12.34 -10.82 -15.17
C ASN A 251 -11.82 -11.02 -13.76
N ILE A 252 -11.78 -9.95 -12.96
CA ILE A 252 -11.90 -10.14 -11.54
C ILE A 252 -13.29 -10.73 -11.35
N ASP A 253 -13.38 -12.04 -11.41
CA ASP A 253 -14.44 -12.72 -10.72
C ASP A 253 -14.34 -12.17 -9.31
N VAL A 254 -15.32 -11.35 -8.99
CA VAL A 254 -15.60 -10.89 -7.64
C VAL A 254 -15.25 -12.09 -6.79
N VAL A 255 -14.29 -11.93 -5.84
CA VAL A 255 -14.19 -12.90 -4.75
C VAL A 255 -15.62 -13.04 -4.32
N ASP A 256 -16.20 -14.18 -4.59
CA ASP A 256 -17.60 -14.46 -4.33
C ASP A 256 -17.81 -14.12 -2.86
N VAL A 257 -18.20 -12.89 -2.62
CA VAL A 257 -18.67 -12.49 -1.31
C VAL A 257 -20.01 -13.15 -1.27
N THR A 258 -20.02 -14.36 -0.74
CA THR A 258 -21.27 -15.10 -0.55
C THR A 258 -22.25 -14.14 0.10
N PRO A 259 -23.34 -13.77 -0.59
CA PRO A 259 -24.35 -12.88 -0.03
C PRO A 259 -24.74 -13.37 1.36
N ILE A 260 -25.04 -12.44 2.27
CA ILE A 260 -25.31 -12.80 3.67
C ILE A 260 -26.43 -13.81 3.80
N ASP A 261 -27.41 -13.77 2.88
CA ASP A 261 -28.53 -14.71 2.84
C ASP A 261 -28.06 -16.13 2.46
N GLN A 262 -27.19 -16.25 1.46
CA GLN A 262 -26.56 -17.53 1.12
C GLN A 262 -25.60 -18.02 2.23
N ALA A 263 -24.88 -17.11 2.88
CA ALA A 263 -24.00 -17.47 4.01
C ALA A 263 -24.81 -18.02 5.18
N LYS A 264 -26.03 -17.53 5.40
CA LYS A 264 -26.97 -18.06 6.40
C LYS A 264 -27.36 -19.51 6.13
N GLU A 265 -27.61 -19.84 4.87
CA GLU A 265 -27.98 -21.20 4.45
C GLU A 265 -26.79 -22.16 4.46
N LEU A 266 -25.64 -21.70 3.93
CA LEU A 266 -24.44 -22.54 3.81
C LEU A 266 -23.70 -22.76 5.14
N TRP A 267 -23.77 -21.79 6.06
CA TRP A 267 -23.06 -21.81 7.35
C TRP A 267 -23.95 -21.28 8.49
N PRO A 268 -25.03 -21.99 8.84
CA PRO A 268 -26.00 -21.53 9.84
C PRO A 268 -25.37 -21.28 11.22
N ASP A 269 -24.45 -22.14 11.67
CA ASP A 269 -23.74 -21.98 12.96
C ASP A 269 -22.85 -20.75 12.97
N TRP A 270 -22.15 -20.48 11.85
CA TRP A 270 -21.36 -19.27 11.70
C TRP A 270 -22.26 -18.04 11.71
N TYR A 271 -23.34 -18.05 10.97
CA TYR A 271 -24.31 -16.95 10.91
C TYR A 271 -24.92 -16.67 12.28
N GLN A 272 -25.40 -17.71 12.97
CA GLN A 272 -25.93 -17.60 14.32
C GLN A 272 -24.92 -16.96 15.27
N SER A 273 -23.71 -17.53 15.31
CA SER A 273 -22.66 -17.07 16.21
C SER A 273 -22.13 -15.66 15.91
N ARG A 274 -21.93 -15.30 14.63
CA ARG A 274 -21.26 -14.05 14.23
C ARG A 274 -22.19 -12.89 13.99
N ILE A 275 -23.36 -13.17 13.42
CA ILE A 275 -24.31 -12.15 12.99
C ILE A 275 -25.43 -11.97 14.03
N VAL A 276 -26.05 -13.05 14.49
CA VAL A 276 -27.18 -12.98 15.43
C VAL A 276 -26.67 -12.72 16.86
N GLU A 277 -25.71 -13.50 17.33
CA GLU A 277 -25.17 -13.39 18.70
C GLU A 277 -24.06 -12.36 18.82
N GLY A 278 -23.57 -11.82 17.71
CA GLY A 278 -22.50 -10.80 17.69
C GLY A 278 -21.16 -11.29 18.28
N LYS A 279 -20.97 -12.62 18.43
CA LYS A 279 -19.72 -13.19 18.97
C LYS A 279 -18.57 -12.81 18.04
N LYS A 280 -17.60 -12.07 18.54
CA LYS A 280 -16.36 -11.78 17.81
C LYS A 280 -15.56 -13.07 17.63
N LYS A 281 -14.80 -13.15 16.51
CA LYS A 281 -13.84 -14.23 16.29
C LYS A 281 -12.94 -14.32 17.52
N GLY A 282 -12.88 -15.49 18.14
CA GLY A 282 -12.01 -15.74 19.29
C GLY A 282 -10.57 -15.35 18.95
N ARG A 283 -9.93 -14.58 19.80
CA ARG A 283 -8.52 -14.25 19.66
C ARG A 283 -7.79 -14.58 20.95
N TRP A 284 -6.51 -14.85 20.81
CA TRP A 284 -5.63 -15.02 21.96
C TRP A 284 -5.27 -13.64 22.50
N TYR A 285 -5.60 -13.41 23.78
CA TYR A 285 -5.08 -12.26 24.52
C TYR A 285 -3.72 -12.59 25.09
N ILE A 286 -2.79 -11.65 24.97
CA ILE A 286 -1.48 -11.75 25.58
C ILE A 286 -1.58 -11.19 27.01
N LYS A 287 -0.81 -11.78 27.94
CA LYS A 287 -0.82 -11.34 29.33
C LYS A 287 -0.46 -9.84 29.46
N ARG A 288 -1.15 -9.13 30.33
CA ARG A 288 -0.90 -7.72 30.68
C ARG A 288 0.58 -7.40 30.91
N ALA A 289 1.32 -8.34 31.50
CA ALA A 289 2.76 -8.19 31.77
C ALA A 289 3.59 -7.81 30.53
N LEU A 290 3.13 -8.15 29.30
CA LEU A 290 3.78 -7.71 28.06
C LEU A 290 3.57 -6.21 27.82
N TYR A 291 2.38 -5.69 28.07
CA TYR A 291 2.09 -4.26 27.98
C TYR A 291 2.90 -3.46 29.00
N ASP A 292 2.87 -3.87 30.25
CA ASP A 292 3.60 -3.20 31.34
C ASP A 292 5.13 -3.23 31.11
N TRP A 293 5.64 -4.34 30.59
CA TRP A 293 7.04 -4.43 30.18
C TRP A 293 7.35 -3.44 29.06
N TRP A 294 6.51 -3.39 28.01
CA TRP A 294 6.74 -2.51 26.88
C TRP A 294 6.65 -1.03 27.25
N LEU A 295 5.71 -0.68 28.11
CA LEU A 295 5.60 0.68 28.64
C LEU A 295 6.92 1.11 29.35
N ARG A 296 7.50 0.23 30.17
CA ARG A 296 8.81 0.50 30.81
C ARG A 296 9.94 0.61 29.77
N GLU A 297 9.96 -0.25 28.76
CA GLU A 297 11.01 -0.23 27.73
C GLU A 297 10.99 1.08 26.94
N ILE A 298 9.83 1.53 26.47
CA ILE A 298 9.74 2.78 25.73
C ILE A 298 10.04 4.00 26.60
N THR A 299 9.60 4.00 27.86
CA THR A 299 9.91 5.09 28.81
C THR A 299 11.40 5.26 28.98
N ASN A 300 12.16 4.16 29.06
CA ASN A 300 13.58 4.21 29.37
C ASN A 300 14.49 4.27 28.13
N LYS A 301 14.10 3.65 27.01
CA LYS A 301 14.98 3.39 25.87
C LYS A 301 14.62 4.13 24.59
N ILE A 302 13.45 4.74 24.51
CA ILE A 302 13.04 5.45 23.30
C ILE A 302 14.00 6.63 23.04
N LYS A 303 14.33 6.85 21.76
CA LYS A 303 15.19 7.96 21.34
C LYS A 303 14.39 8.97 20.49
N GLU A 304 14.96 10.16 20.31
CA GLU A 304 14.46 11.14 19.35
C GLU A 304 14.35 10.49 17.95
N GLY A 305 13.31 10.84 17.18
CA GLY A 305 12.99 10.20 15.90
C GLY A 305 12.09 8.97 16.01
N HIS A 306 12.09 8.27 17.15
CA HIS A 306 11.26 7.08 17.37
C HIS A 306 10.06 7.30 18.31
N ARG A 307 9.90 8.49 18.88
CA ARG A 307 8.89 8.83 19.91
C ARG A 307 7.45 8.54 19.46
N TYR A 308 7.10 8.96 18.23
CA TYR A 308 5.81 8.63 17.62
C TYR A 308 5.57 7.12 17.57
N PHE A 309 6.58 6.37 17.12
CA PHE A 309 6.51 4.91 17.05
C PHE A 309 6.49 4.26 18.43
N GLY A 310 7.04 4.92 19.46
CA GLY A 310 6.89 4.50 20.85
C GLY A 310 5.41 4.45 21.25
N ILE A 311 4.65 5.53 21.03
CA ILE A 311 3.21 5.57 21.32
C ILE A 311 2.44 4.61 20.41
N MET A 312 2.75 4.56 19.12
CA MET A 312 2.11 3.66 18.17
C MET A 312 2.26 2.19 18.60
N THR A 313 3.46 1.78 18.97
CA THR A 313 3.72 0.40 19.40
C THR A 313 3.12 0.09 20.78
N LEU A 314 3.05 1.06 21.68
CA LEU A 314 2.31 0.94 22.93
C LEU A 314 0.83 0.67 22.68
N ALA A 315 0.22 1.39 21.76
CA ALA A 315 -1.18 1.17 21.35
C ALA A 315 -1.41 -0.22 20.74
N ILE A 316 -0.44 -0.73 19.96
CA ILE A 316 -0.46 -2.09 19.43
C ILE A 316 -0.42 -3.13 20.56
N TYR A 317 0.48 -2.97 21.52
CA TYR A 317 0.57 -3.89 22.67
C TYR A 317 -0.64 -3.79 23.58
N ALA A 318 -1.18 -2.59 23.80
CA ALA A 318 -2.43 -2.42 24.53
C ALA A 318 -3.57 -3.21 23.91
N LYS A 319 -3.69 -3.15 22.57
CA LYS A 319 -4.71 -3.92 21.85
C LYS A 319 -4.44 -5.43 21.89
N LYS A 320 -3.18 -5.86 21.84
CA LYS A 320 -2.80 -7.28 22.00
C LYS A 320 -3.12 -7.83 23.39
N CYS A 321 -2.96 -7.03 24.42
CA CYS A 321 -3.14 -7.42 25.83
C CYS A 321 -4.54 -7.09 26.40
N ASP A 322 -5.43 -6.58 25.56
CA ASP A 322 -6.79 -6.15 25.91
C ASP A 322 -6.83 -5.07 27.02
N ILE A 323 -5.85 -4.16 26.99
CA ILE A 323 -5.82 -3.00 27.88
C ILE A 323 -6.90 -2.00 27.44
N PRO A 324 -7.72 -1.47 28.34
CA PRO A 324 -8.73 -0.46 28.00
C PRO A 324 -8.13 0.79 27.35
N PHE A 325 -8.82 1.35 26.37
CA PHE A 325 -8.33 2.56 25.69
C PHE A 325 -8.14 3.76 26.63
N SER A 326 -8.96 3.87 27.68
CA SER A 326 -8.84 4.91 28.72
C SER A 326 -7.50 4.81 29.46
N GLU A 327 -7.08 3.61 29.82
CA GLU A 327 -5.80 3.35 30.49
C GLU A 327 -4.64 3.64 29.54
N LEU A 328 -4.65 3.07 28.34
CA LEU A 328 -3.66 3.37 27.30
C LEU A 328 -3.52 4.88 27.06
N LYS A 329 -4.64 5.60 26.99
CA LYS A 329 -4.63 7.06 26.79
C LYS A 329 -3.93 7.76 27.96
N SER A 330 -4.25 7.40 29.19
CA SER A 330 -3.59 7.95 30.38
C SER A 330 -2.08 7.72 30.34
N ASP A 331 -1.66 6.48 30.11
CA ASP A 331 -0.24 6.12 30.05
C ASP A 331 0.51 6.86 28.94
N ALA A 332 -0.12 6.98 27.74
CA ALA A 332 0.47 7.71 26.63
C ALA A 332 0.64 9.21 26.92
N TYR A 333 -0.33 9.83 27.60
CA TYR A 333 -0.23 11.24 27.99
C TYR A 333 0.81 11.47 29.07
N ASN A 334 0.99 10.53 30.00
CA ASN A 334 2.04 10.58 31.02
C ASN A 334 3.47 10.52 30.41
N LEU A 335 3.61 10.01 29.19
CA LEU A 335 4.89 9.99 28.47
C LEU A 335 5.21 11.31 27.76
N LEU A 336 4.27 12.26 27.66
CA LEU A 336 4.43 13.49 26.88
C LEU A 336 5.68 14.28 27.29
N GLU A 337 5.77 14.63 28.56
CA GLU A 337 6.88 15.42 29.09
C GLU A 337 8.24 14.72 28.92
N ARG A 338 8.26 13.42 29.22
CA ARG A 338 9.46 12.59 29.04
C ARG A 338 9.90 12.52 27.58
N PHE A 339 8.96 12.33 26.64
CA PHE A 339 9.28 12.24 25.21
C PHE A 339 9.66 13.60 24.63
N ASP A 340 9.05 14.67 25.10
CA ASP A 340 9.40 16.02 24.68
C ASP A 340 10.78 16.43 25.19
N SER A 341 11.17 16.03 26.39
CA SER A 341 12.52 16.28 26.95
C SER A 341 13.67 15.64 26.13
N LEU A 342 13.34 14.70 25.23
CA LEU A 342 14.33 14.12 24.30
C LEU A 342 14.53 14.96 23.03
N SER A 343 13.79 16.05 22.86
CA SER A 343 13.89 16.92 21.68
C SER A 343 15.20 17.72 21.73
N THR A 344 16.01 17.58 20.68
CA THR A 344 17.28 18.34 20.55
C THR A 344 17.07 19.71 19.90
N SER A 345 15.92 19.95 19.27
CA SER A 345 15.57 21.24 18.66
C SER A 345 14.12 21.63 18.93
N ASN A 346 13.86 22.95 18.96
CA ASN A 346 12.50 23.48 19.07
C ASN A 346 11.59 23.12 17.89
N GLU A 347 12.16 22.79 16.75
CA GLU A 347 11.41 22.40 15.55
C GLU A 347 10.93 20.93 15.60
N ASN A 348 11.52 20.12 16.46
CA ASN A 348 11.20 18.70 16.60
C ASN A 348 10.61 18.38 17.98
N ARG A 349 9.75 19.27 18.51
CA ARG A 349 9.04 19.05 19.78
C ARG A 349 8.05 17.90 19.65
N PHE A 350 7.97 17.08 20.70
CA PHE A 350 6.97 16.02 20.79
C PHE A 350 5.69 16.57 21.45
N THR A 351 4.55 16.40 20.78
CA THR A 351 3.31 17.10 21.12
C THR A 351 2.14 16.15 21.36
N ILE A 352 1.06 16.69 21.95
CA ILE A 352 -0.22 15.97 22.07
C ILE A 352 -0.73 15.48 20.70
N LYS A 353 -0.39 16.17 19.61
CA LYS A 353 -0.78 15.75 18.26
C LYS A 353 -0.12 14.43 17.88
N ASP A 354 1.13 14.23 18.23
CA ASP A 354 1.88 13.01 17.98
C ASP A 354 1.33 11.83 18.80
N ILE A 355 0.97 12.08 20.07
CA ILE A 355 0.27 11.09 20.90
C ILE A 355 -1.06 10.67 20.25
N LYS A 356 -1.92 11.64 19.90
CA LYS A 356 -3.20 11.36 19.25
C LYS A 356 -3.05 10.56 17.96
N ALA A 357 -2.03 10.85 17.18
CA ALA A 357 -1.73 10.12 15.94
C ALA A 357 -1.26 8.69 16.24
N GLY A 358 -0.36 8.48 17.20
CA GLY A 358 0.11 7.15 17.61
C GLY A 358 -1.01 6.27 18.17
N LEU A 359 -1.90 6.83 18.96
CA LEU A 359 -3.06 6.12 19.54
C LEU A 359 -4.04 5.57 18.48
N GLN A 360 -4.02 6.06 17.24
CA GLN A 360 -4.83 5.51 16.16
C GLN A 360 -4.47 4.05 15.80
N ALA A 361 -3.33 3.55 16.26
CA ALA A 361 -2.94 2.16 16.12
C ALA A 361 -3.71 1.20 17.05
N TYR A 362 -4.51 1.69 18.00
CA TYR A 362 -5.38 0.87 18.84
C TYR A 362 -6.58 0.32 18.06
N LYS A 363 -6.33 -0.69 17.22
CA LYS A 363 -7.33 -1.32 16.32
C LYS A 363 -7.01 -2.78 16.03
N GLU A 364 -8.03 -3.58 15.72
CA GLU A 364 -7.88 -5.02 15.49
C GLU A 364 -6.79 -5.42 14.47
N PRO A 365 -6.65 -4.81 13.29
CA PRO A 365 -5.60 -5.18 12.35
C PRO A 365 -4.17 -5.02 12.91
N ALA A 366 -3.98 -4.13 13.89
CA ALA A 366 -2.67 -3.86 14.45
C ALA A 366 -2.13 -4.98 15.36
N VAL A 367 -2.98 -5.90 15.84
CA VAL A 367 -2.52 -7.05 16.65
C VAL A 367 -1.60 -8.01 15.89
N ASN A 368 -1.58 -7.95 14.56
CA ASN A 368 -0.74 -8.80 13.70
C ASN A 368 0.68 -8.27 13.51
N TYR A 369 1.03 -7.11 14.06
CA TYR A 369 2.39 -6.58 13.93
C TYR A 369 3.41 -7.53 14.57
N PRO A 370 4.39 -8.05 13.79
CA PRO A 370 5.41 -8.94 14.31
C PRO A 370 6.41 -8.19 15.19
N ARG A 371 7.07 -8.93 16.07
CA ARG A 371 8.09 -8.44 16.99
C ARG A 371 9.17 -7.61 16.27
N ASP A 372 9.68 -8.13 15.16
CA ASP A 372 10.79 -7.50 14.43
C ASP A 372 10.38 -6.16 13.82
N THR A 373 9.12 -6.05 13.39
CA THR A 373 8.57 -4.76 12.92
C THR A 373 8.45 -3.76 14.08
N ILE A 374 7.99 -4.20 15.25
CA ILE A 374 7.89 -3.34 16.44
C ILE A 374 9.28 -2.89 16.88
N SER A 375 10.27 -3.79 16.92
CA SER A 375 11.65 -3.49 17.23
C SER A 375 12.24 -2.45 16.27
N LYS A 376 12.04 -2.64 14.97
CA LYS A 376 12.52 -1.71 13.93
C LYS A 376 11.88 -0.32 14.05
N LEU A 377 10.56 -0.25 14.24
CA LEU A 377 9.83 1.02 14.35
C LEU A 377 10.22 1.81 15.61
N SER A 378 10.34 1.13 16.75
CA SER A 378 10.67 1.78 18.03
C SER A 378 12.17 2.07 18.19
N GLY A 379 13.03 1.46 17.38
CA GLY A 379 14.50 1.49 17.58
C GLY A 379 14.95 0.73 18.82
N ILE A 380 14.07 -0.05 19.47
CA ILE A 380 14.37 -0.84 20.67
C ILE A 380 14.50 -2.29 20.29
N GLU A 381 15.67 -2.89 20.53
CA GLU A 381 15.90 -4.30 20.28
C GLU A 381 15.03 -5.19 21.17
N ILE A 382 14.22 -6.05 20.56
CA ILE A 382 13.40 -7.04 21.25
C ILE A 382 13.99 -8.43 20.96
N LYS A 383 14.72 -8.97 21.92
CA LYS A 383 15.36 -10.30 21.79
C LYS A 383 14.32 -11.41 21.61
N GLU A 384 14.72 -12.43 20.88
CA GLU A 384 13.88 -13.62 20.74
C GLU A 384 13.69 -14.34 22.07
N ASN A 385 12.45 -14.68 22.39
CA ASN A 385 12.16 -15.49 23.56
C ASN A 385 12.38 -16.98 23.19
N LYS A 386 13.60 -17.45 23.36
CA LYS A 386 13.96 -18.87 23.15
C LYS A 386 13.81 -19.68 24.44
N ARG A 387 12.60 -19.69 25.03
CA ARG A 387 12.36 -20.39 26.30
C ARG A 387 12.80 -21.86 26.30
N ASN A 388 12.78 -22.55 25.14
CA ASN A 388 13.07 -23.98 25.04
C ASN A 388 14.16 -24.31 24.02
N TYR A 389 14.96 -23.31 23.59
CA TYR A 389 15.99 -23.47 22.55
C TYR A 389 15.47 -24.08 21.22
N ARG A 390 14.15 -24.13 21.03
CA ARG A 390 13.48 -24.67 19.84
C ARG A 390 13.13 -23.52 18.89
N THR A 391 13.26 -23.79 17.60
CA THR A 391 12.71 -22.89 16.58
C THR A 391 11.17 -22.88 16.67
N ARG A 392 10.52 -21.84 16.13
CA ARG A 392 9.05 -21.76 16.07
C ARG A 392 8.45 -22.99 15.36
N ALA A 393 9.12 -23.49 14.32
CA ALA A 393 8.68 -24.68 13.57
C ALA A 393 8.69 -25.93 14.46
N GLU A 394 9.77 -26.16 15.20
CA GLU A 394 9.89 -27.28 16.12
C GLU A 394 8.90 -27.19 17.28
N HIS A 395 8.72 -25.98 17.84
CA HIS A 395 7.72 -25.77 18.89
C HIS A 395 6.30 -26.08 18.41
N LEU A 396 5.92 -25.57 17.22
CA LEU A 396 4.62 -25.85 16.62
C LEU A 396 4.45 -27.33 16.28
N LYS A 397 5.50 -28.01 15.82
CA LYS A 397 5.47 -29.47 15.56
C LYS A 397 5.21 -30.25 16.84
N GLY A 398 5.91 -29.90 17.92
CA GLY A 398 5.69 -30.53 19.24
C GLY A 398 4.30 -30.24 19.82
N ALA A 399 3.83 -28.99 19.75
CA ALA A 399 2.49 -28.63 20.21
C ALA A 399 1.38 -29.35 19.44
N ARG A 400 1.53 -29.52 18.12
CA ARG A 400 0.58 -30.25 17.27
C ARG A 400 0.59 -31.76 17.61
N ALA A 401 1.76 -32.36 17.84
CA ALA A 401 1.86 -33.73 18.24
C ALA A 401 1.16 -34.00 19.59
N LEU A 402 1.35 -33.11 20.57
CA LEU A 402 0.63 -33.18 21.83
C LEU A 402 -0.89 -33.03 21.67
N GLN A 403 -1.34 -32.10 20.83
CA GLN A 403 -2.77 -31.96 20.53
C GLN A 403 -3.37 -33.15 19.84
N GLU A 404 -2.62 -33.82 18.95
CA GLU A 404 -3.04 -35.06 18.30
C GLU A 404 -3.19 -36.22 19.29
N ILE A 405 -2.33 -36.27 20.31
CA ILE A 405 -2.41 -37.31 21.37
C ILE A 405 -3.62 -37.08 22.30
N TYR A 406 -3.82 -35.82 22.75
CA TYR A 406 -4.88 -35.52 23.73
C TYR A 406 -6.26 -35.27 23.13
N LYS A 407 -6.33 -34.85 21.87
CA LYS A 407 -7.57 -34.58 21.11
C LYS A 407 -7.34 -34.96 19.65
N PRO A 408 -7.44 -36.23 19.28
CA PRO A 408 -7.21 -36.69 17.89
C PRO A 408 -8.02 -35.88 16.83
N ASP A 409 -9.21 -35.43 17.21
CA ASP A 409 -10.13 -34.70 16.34
C ASP A 409 -9.95 -33.17 16.37
N TRP A 410 -8.88 -32.63 16.95
CA TRP A 410 -8.69 -31.19 17.10
C TRP A 410 -8.64 -30.42 15.79
N ARG A 411 -8.38 -31.11 14.67
CA ARG A 411 -8.43 -30.55 13.32
C ARG A 411 -9.78 -30.73 12.62
N SER A 412 -10.67 -31.53 13.20
CA SER A 412 -12.02 -31.74 12.67
C SER A 412 -12.73 -30.40 12.59
N GLY A 413 -13.18 -30.02 11.43
CA GLY A 413 -13.78 -28.72 11.15
C GLY A 413 -12.80 -27.53 10.99
N ASN A 414 -11.48 -27.72 11.16
CA ASN A 414 -10.45 -26.70 10.97
C ASN A 414 -9.82 -26.86 9.57
N GLY A 415 -10.40 -26.31 8.57
CA GLY A 415 -9.83 -26.31 7.23
C GLY A 415 -10.89 -26.04 6.16
N ARG A 416 -10.45 -25.92 4.93
CA ARG A 416 -11.35 -25.88 3.78
C ARG A 416 -12.04 -27.25 3.70
N PRO A 417 -13.39 -27.30 3.64
CA PRO A 417 -14.11 -28.58 3.54
C PRO A 417 -13.52 -29.46 2.45
N ASN A 418 -13.28 -30.74 2.79
CA ASN A 418 -12.81 -31.70 1.81
C ASN A 418 -13.92 -31.94 0.79
N LYS A 419 -13.65 -31.70 -0.46
CA LYS A 419 -14.60 -31.91 -1.55
C LYS A 419 -14.64 -33.36 -2.07
N GLU A 420 -13.89 -34.26 -1.43
CA GLU A 420 -13.82 -35.68 -1.80
C GLU A 420 -15.21 -36.34 -1.74
N GLN A 421 -15.92 -36.15 -0.62
CA GLN A 421 -17.23 -36.75 -0.42
C GLN A 421 -18.23 -36.28 -1.48
N LEU A 422 -18.28 -35.00 -1.78
CA LEU A 422 -19.13 -34.44 -2.82
C LEU A 422 -18.86 -35.04 -4.21
N ILE A 423 -17.57 -35.25 -4.54
CA ILE A 423 -17.19 -35.83 -5.82
C ILE A 423 -17.59 -37.31 -5.88
N ARG A 424 -17.42 -38.04 -4.76
CA ARG A 424 -17.83 -39.44 -4.68
C ARG A 424 -19.35 -39.62 -4.75
N GLU A 425 -20.13 -38.80 -4.04
CA GLU A 425 -21.59 -38.79 -4.08
C GLU A 425 -22.10 -38.44 -5.49
N TRP A 426 -21.52 -37.39 -6.11
CA TRP A 426 -21.86 -37.06 -7.48
C TRP A 426 -21.61 -38.23 -8.45
N ARG A 427 -20.48 -38.92 -8.31
CA ARG A 427 -20.10 -40.03 -9.16
C ARG A 427 -20.99 -41.25 -8.96
N MET A 428 -21.39 -41.52 -7.70
CA MET A 428 -22.37 -42.59 -7.41
C MET A 428 -23.71 -42.36 -8.08
N ASN A 429 -24.15 -41.08 -8.09
CA ASN A 429 -25.40 -40.69 -8.71
C ASN A 429 -25.31 -40.58 -10.25
N ASN A 430 -24.09 -40.48 -10.80
CA ASN A 430 -23.82 -40.37 -12.24
C ASN A 430 -22.72 -41.35 -12.68
N PRO A 431 -22.98 -42.66 -12.72
CA PRO A 431 -21.99 -43.72 -13.00
C PRO A 431 -21.27 -43.52 -14.37
N GLU A 432 -22.02 -43.08 -15.38
CA GLU A 432 -21.53 -42.81 -16.74
C GLU A 432 -21.05 -41.36 -16.94
N GLY A 433 -21.12 -40.53 -15.90
CA GLY A 433 -20.76 -39.11 -15.94
C GLY A 433 -19.26 -38.90 -16.09
N ARG A 434 -18.89 -37.92 -16.89
CA ARG A 434 -17.47 -37.57 -17.14
C ARG A 434 -17.02 -36.49 -16.15
N LYS A 435 -15.71 -36.35 -15.94
CA LYS A 435 -15.11 -35.33 -15.07
C LYS A 435 -15.54 -33.91 -15.43
N ILE A 436 -15.79 -33.64 -16.70
CA ILE A 436 -16.23 -32.32 -17.17
C ILE A 436 -17.68 -32.05 -16.76
N ASP A 437 -18.51 -33.07 -16.72
CA ASP A 437 -19.92 -32.94 -16.35
C ASP A 437 -20.00 -32.68 -14.82
N CYS A 438 -19.19 -33.38 -14.02
CA CYS A 438 -19.01 -33.11 -12.60
C CYS A 438 -18.56 -31.65 -12.33
N TYR A 439 -17.62 -31.13 -13.12
CA TYR A 439 -17.21 -29.73 -13.03
C TYR A 439 -18.37 -28.75 -13.31
N ARG A 440 -19.12 -28.99 -14.37
CA ARG A 440 -20.24 -28.14 -14.79
C ARG A 440 -21.35 -28.08 -13.75
N GLU A 441 -21.65 -29.20 -13.12
CA GLU A 441 -22.76 -29.32 -12.16
C GLU A 441 -22.34 -28.89 -10.74
N THR A 442 -21.12 -29.23 -10.32
CA THR A 442 -20.69 -28.97 -8.93
C THR A 442 -19.87 -27.71 -8.75
N GLY A 443 -19.32 -27.11 -9.83
CA GLY A 443 -18.39 -25.99 -9.78
C GLY A 443 -17.06 -26.30 -9.12
N ILE A 444 -16.75 -27.58 -8.89
CA ILE A 444 -15.51 -27.99 -8.24
C ILE A 444 -14.37 -27.94 -9.25
N ASP A 445 -13.26 -27.28 -8.87
CA ASP A 445 -12.08 -27.15 -9.71
C ASP A 445 -11.63 -28.49 -10.33
N PRO A 446 -11.31 -28.52 -11.64
CA PRO A 446 -10.94 -29.74 -12.35
C PRO A 446 -9.73 -30.50 -11.77
N LYS A 447 -8.77 -29.79 -11.12
CA LYS A 447 -7.63 -30.43 -10.45
C LYS A 447 -8.08 -31.20 -9.22
N THR A 448 -9.05 -30.63 -8.48
CA THR A 448 -9.66 -31.26 -7.30
C THR A 448 -10.49 -32.49 -7.71
N ILE A 449 -11.26 -32.38 -8.80
CA ILE A 449 -12.02 -33.51 -9.35
C ILE A 449 -11.05 -34.65 -9.78
N ARG A 450 -9.99 -34.32 -10.51
CA ARG A 450 -8.98 -35.31 -10.94
C ARG A 450 -8.32 -36.03 -9.75
N LYS A 451 -8.05 -35.28 -8.68
CA LYS A 451 -7.42 -35.83 -7.47
C LYS A 451 -8.28 -36.91 -6.80
N TRP A 452 -9.59 -36.70 -6.74
CA TRP A 452 -10.51 -37.55 -6.00
C TRP A 452 -11.40 -38.44 -6.89
N TRP A 453 -11.13 -38.48 -8.20
CA TRP A 453 -11.96 -39.22 -9.14
C TRP A 453 -11.81 -40.71 -9.08
N ASN A 454 -10.62 -41.19 -8.82
CA ASN A 454 -10.27 -42.61 -8.87
C ASN A 454 -9.99 -43.23 -7.49
N ASN A 455 -10.21 -42.48 -6.44
CA ASN A 455 -10.03 -42.98 -5.05
C ASN A 455 -11.32 -43.59 -4.48
#